data_6a2749605de321adf85fb39e4022534f
#
_entry.id   6a2749605de321adf85fb39e4022534f
#
_cell.length_a   1.000
_cell.length_b   1.000
_cell.length_c   1.000
_cell.angle_alpha   90.00
_cell.angle_beta   90.00
_cell.angle_gamma   90.00
#
_symmetry.space_group_name_H-M   'P 1'
#
loop_
_entity.id
_entity.type
_entity.pdbx_description
1 polymer ?
#
loop_
_entity_poly.entity_id
_entity_poly.type
_entity_poly.pdbx_seq_one_letter_code
_entity_poly.pdbx_strand_id
1 'polypeptide(L)'
;MTNRAAACVCGLPTASCSREPARVSLCHCLACQRRTGSTYGIAAFFPRESVVVAGDAKAYTRSSDSGYAVTFYFCPNCGSTVYWSPDRKPDLVAVAMGAFGDPAFSAPTQAVFTEHRHKWVRSGPAG
;
A
#
# COMPACT_ATOMS: atom_id res chain seq x y z
N MET A 1 -12.88 -16.52 -9.07
CA MET A 1 -13.02 -15.13 -8.65
C MET A 1 -12.38 -14.94 -7.30
N THR A 2 -11.56 -13.93 -7.13
CA THR A 2 -10.80 -13.72 -5.93
C THR A 2 -11.41 -12.60 -5.09
N ASN A 3 -11.55 -12.82 -3.80
CA ASN A 3 -11.91 -11.78 -2.84
C ASN A 3 -10.84 -11.72 -1.77
N ARG A 4 -10.24 -10.55 -1.62
CA ARG A 4 -9.24 -10.29 -0.59
C ARG A 4 -9.70 -9.09 0.22
N ALA A 5 -9.57 -9.17 1.53
CA ALA A 5 -9.97 -8.08 2.42
C ALA A 5 -8.77 -7.60 3.22
N ALA A 6 -8.51 -6.31 3.14
CA ALA A 6 -7.50 -5.64 3.96
C ALA A 6 -8.20 -4.90 5.08
N ALA A 7 -7.56 -4.83 6.24
CA ALA A 7 -8.10 -4.13 7.40
C ALA A 7 -6.97 -3.54 8.23
N CYS A 8 -7.28 -2.49 8.99
CA CYS A 8 -6.36 -1.98 10.01
C CYS A 8 -6.31 -2.96 11.19
N VAL A 9 -5.40 -2.71 12.14
CA VAL A 9 -5.22 -3.60 13.29
C VAL A 9 -6.50 -3.76 14.11
N CYS A 10 -7.27 -2.68 14.29
CA CYS A 10 -8.51 -2.75 15.07
C CYS A 10 -9.75 -3.07 14.23
N GLY A 11 -9.61 -3.16 12.90
CA GLY A 11 -10.70 -3.57 12.01
C GLY A 11 -11.60 -2.46 11.52
N LEU A 12 -11.34 -1.18 11.85
CA LEU A 12 -12.28 -0.11 11.54
C LEU A 12 -12.33 0.25 10.06
N PRO A 13 -11.27 0.75 9.39
CA PRO A 13 -11.28 0.86 7.94
C PRO A 13 -10.88 -0.45 7.27
N THR A 14 -11.56 -0.76 6.18
CA THR A 14 -11.31 -1.96 5.39
C THR A 14 -11.28 -1.62 3.91
N ALA A 15 -10.63 -2.47 3.13
CA ALA A 15 -10.65 -2.42 1.67
C ALA A 15 -10.83 -3.84 1.14
N SER A 16 -11.94 -4.06 0.46
CA SER A 16 -12.27 -5.37 -0.12
C SER A 16 -11.98 -5.33 -1.61
N CYS A 17 -11.18 -6.27 -2.09
CA CYS A 17 -10.70 -6.30 -3.46
C CYS A 17 -11.23 -7.56 -4.16
N SER A 18 -11.94 -7.38 -5.28
CA SER A 18 -12.59 -8.47 -5.99
C SER A 18 -11.73 -9.03 -7.13
N ARG A 19 -10.53 -8.51 -7.33
CA ARG A 19 -9.59 -8.99 -8.35
C ARG A 19 -8.22 -9.19 -7.75
N GLU A 20 -7.35 -9.89 -8.48
CA GLU A 20 -5.94 -9.93 -8.14
C GLU A 20 -5.30 -8.56 -8.40
N PRO A 21 -4.21 -8.21 -7.70
CA PRO A 21 -3.57 -6.93 -7.94
C PRO A 21 -2.99 -6.85 -9.35
N ALA A 22 -3.08 -5.67 -9.95
CA ALA A 22 -2.44 -5.41 -11.23
C ALA A 22 -0.91 -5.39 -11.07
N ARG A 23 -0.44 -5.01 -9.89
CA ARG A 23 0.99 -4.89 -9.59
C ARG A 23 1.20 -4.89 -8.09
N VAL A 24 2.31 -5.47 -7.65
CA VAL A 24 2.77 -5.38 -6.26
C VAL A 24 4.15 -4.75 -6.29
N SER A 25 4.31 -3.63 -5.61
CA SER A 25 5.52 -2.82 -5.66
C SER A 25 6.10 -2.62 -4.26
N LEU A 26 7.38 -2.89 -4.12
CA LEU A 26 8.13 -2.62 -2.90
C LEU A 26 8.79 -1.25 -3.06
N CYS A 27 8.57 -0.35 -2.11
CA CYS A 27 9.08 1.02 -2.19
C CYS A 27 10.03 1.31 -1.05
N HIS A 28 11.25 1.71 -1.41
CA HIS A 28 12.31 2.04 -0.45
C HIS A 28 12.40 3.52 -0.14
N CYS A 29 11.53 4.38 -0.68
CA CYS A 29 11.65 5.82 -0.46
C CYS A 29 11.55 6.16 1.03
N LEU A 30 12.19 7.28 1.41
CA LEU A 30 12.25 7.67 2.82
C LEU A 30 10.87 7.94 3.40
N ALA A 31 9.94 8.46 2.57
CA ALA A 31 8.56 8.70 3.01
C ALA A 31 7.86 7.38 3.36
N CYS A 32 8.06 6.34 2.56
CA CYS A 32 7.50 5.02 2.87
C CYS A 32 8.11 4.43 4.13
N GLN A 33 9.41 4.61 4.32
CA GLN A 33 10.07 4.17 5.54
C GLN A 33 9.47 4.86 6.77
N ARG A 34 9.28 6.18 6.69
CA ARG A 34 8.71 6.93 7.81
C ARG A 34 7.24 6.59 8.06
N ARG A 35 6.47 6.40 6.99
CA ARG A 35 5.05 6.04 7.12
C ARG A 35 4.87 4.69 7.82
N THR A 36 5.64 3.70 7.42
CA THR A 36 5.49 2.34 7.94
C THR A 36 6.26 2.10 9.23
N GLY A 37 7.30 2.89 9.49
CA GLY A 37 8.24 2.57 10.56
C GLY A 37 9.10 1.36 10.25
N SER A 38 9.05 0.88 9.01
CA SER A 38 9.88 -0.20 8.50
C SER A 38 10.94 0.37 7.56
N THR A 39 11.77 -0.49 6.98
CA THR A 39 12.78 -0.09 6.01
C THR A 39 12.24 -0.01 4.60
N TYR A 40 10.96 -0.33 4.38
CA TYR A 40 10.27 -0.22 3.10
C TYR A 40 8.77 -0.32 3.30
N GLY A 41 8.03 0.06 2.26
CA GLY A 41 6.59 -0.17 2.19
C GLY A 41 6.27 -1.04 1.01
N ILE A 42 5.13 -1.74 1.04
CA ILE A 42 4.68 -2.57 -0.07
C ILE A 42 3.26 -2.19 -0.42
N ALA A 43 3.05 -1.87 -1.69
CA ALA A 43 1.74 -1.51 -2.21
C ALA A 43 1.25 -2.57 -3.19
N ALA A 44 0.03 -3.03 -2.99
CA ALA A 44 -0.67 -3.84 -3.98
C ALA A 44 -1.64 -2.91 -4.70
N PHE A 45 -1.47 -2.77 -6.02
CA PHE A 45 -2.28 -1.85 -6.82
C PHE A 45 -3.42 -2.61 -7.48
N PHE A 46 -4.64 -2.12 -7.28
CA PHE A 46 -5.86 -2.74 -7.82
C PHE A 46 -6.60 -1.74 -8.70
N PRO A 47 -7.28 -2.20 -9.75
CA PRO A 47 -8.21 -1.32 -10.47
C PRO A 47 -9.22 -0.73 -9.49
N ARG A 48 -9.46 0.58 -9.60
CA ARG A 48 -10.31 1.29 -8.65
C ARG A 48 -11.70 0.67 -8.53
N GLU A 49 -12.28 0.22 -9.66
CA GLU A 49 -13.61 -0.36 -9.67
C GLU A 49 -13.69 -1.71 -8.95
N SER A 50 -12.55 -2.33 -8.65
CA SER A 50 -12.50 -3.62 -7.96
C SER A 50 -12.34 -3.48 -6.45
N VAL A 51 -12.25 -2.25 -5.93
CA VAL A 51 -12.00 -2.00 -4.50
C VAL A 51 -13.21 -1.34 -3.87
N VAL A 52 -13.72 -1.93 -2.80
CA VAL A 52 -14.79 -1.36 -1.99
C VAL A 52 -14.21 -1.04 -0.62
N VAL A 53 -14.24 0.24 -0.24
CA VAL A 53 -13.73 0.67 1.07
C VAL A 53 -14.89 0.90 2.02
N ALA A 54 -14.68 0.62 3.30
CA ALA A 54 -15.69 0.78 4.34
C ALA A 54 -15.00 1.14 5.66
N GLY A 55 -15.79 1.76 6.56
CA GLY A 55 -15.29 2.16 7.86
C GLY A 55 -14.61 3.53 7.85
N ASP A 56 -14.62 4.19 8.99
CA ASP A 56 -14.04 5.53 9.13
C ASP A 56 -12.53 5.50 8.90
N ALA A 57 -12.04 6.45 8.10
CA ALA A 57 -10.63 6.61 7.86
C ALA A 57 -10.30 8.10 7.83
N LYS A 58 -9.11 8.44 8.27
CA LYS A 58 -8.61 9.80 8.19
C LYS A 58 -7.68 9.91 7.00
N ALA A 59 -7.73 11.04 6.28
CA ALA A 59 -6.94 11.25 5.09
C ALA A 59 -5.76 12.17 5.36
N TYR A 60 -4.62 11.84 4.74
CA TYR A 60 -3.45 12.71 4.73
C TYR A 60 -2.89 12.76 3.32
N THR A 61 -2.76 13.97 2.76
CA THR A 61 -2.25 14.16 1.41
C THR A 61 -0.87 14.79 1.48
N ARG A 62 0.06 14.25 0.69
CA ARG A 62 1.39 14.80 0.53
C ARG A 62 1.84 14.73 -0.92
N SER A 63 2.84 15.54 -1.28
CA SER A 63 3.53 15.37 -2.56
C SER A 63 4.46 14.17 -2.44
N SER A 64 4.55 13.40 -3.51
CA SER A 64 5.48 12.28 -3.59
C SER A 64 6.75 12.69 -4.33
N ASP A 65 7.79 11.86 -4.26
CA ASP A 65 9.03 12.08 -5.00
C ASP A 65 8.84 12.04 -6.51
N SER A 66 7.70 11.48 -6.97
CA SER A 66 7.34 11.48 -8.37
C SER A 66 6.78 12.82 -8.85
N GLY A 67 6.54 13.77 -7.94
CA GLY A 67 5.95 15.08 -8.26
C GLY A 67 4.44 15.11 -8.24
N TYR A 68 3.79 13.98 -7.99
CA TYR A 68 2.33 13.89 -7.90
C TYR A 68 1.89 13.76 -6.45
N ALA A 69 0.70 14.26 -6.15
CA ALA A 69 0.13 14.08 -4.81
C ALA A 69 -0.32 12.65 -4.58
N VAL A 70 -0.29 12.23 -3.33
CA VAL A 70 -0.84 10.95 -2.91
C VAL A 70 -1.60 11.15 -1.62
N THR A 71 -2.81 10.58 -1.53
CA THR A 71 -3.67 10.70 -0.37
C THR A 71 -3.76 9.34 0.32
N PHE A 72 -3.27 9.29 1.56
CA PHE A 72 -3.30 8.09 2.39
C PHE A 72 -4.51 8.10 3.29
N TYR A 73 -5.10 6.92 3.49
CA TYR A 73 -6.24 6.73 4.38
C TYR A 73 -5.84 5.77 5.48
N PHE A 74 -5.95 6.23 6.72
CA PHE A 74 -5.52 5.46 7.86
C PHE A 74 -6.58 5.48 8.96
N CYS A 75 -6.50 4.50 9.84
CA CYS A 75 -7.47 4.36 10.92
C CYS A 75 -7.30 5.48 11.94
N PRO A 76 -8.35 6.24 12.26
CA PRO A 76 -8.24 7.29 13.29
C PRO A 76 -8.06 6.73 14.69
N ASN A 77 -8.33 5.44 14.89
CA ASN A 77 -8.22 4.79 16.19
C ASN A 77 -6.87 4.11 16.41
N CYS A 78 -6.43 3.26 15.46
CA CYS A 78 -5.18 2.52 15.64
C CYS A 78 -4.02 3.05 14.80
N GLY A 79 -4.27 3.98 13.87
CA GLY A 79 -3.22 4.62 13.10
C GLY A 79 -2.71 3.85 11.88
N SER A 80 -3.18 2.62 11.66
CA SER A 80 -2.70 1.82 10.52
C SER A 80 -3.16 2.41 9.19
N THR A 81 -2.23 2.55 8.24
CA THR A 81 -2.57 2.93 6.87
C THR A 81 -3.07 1.70 6.14
N VAL A 82 -4.25 1.78 5.52
CA VAL A 82 -4.85 0.64 4.84
C VAL A 82 -4.78 0.78 3.32
N TYR A 83 -5.12 1.97 2.80
CA TYR A 83 -5.12 2.17 1.36
C TYR A 83 -4.80 3.63 1.03
N TRP A 84 -4.43 3.87 -0.24
CA TRP A 84 -4.18 5.24 -0.69
C TRP A 84 -4.48 5.40 -2.17
N SER A 85 -4.67 6.67 -2.56
CA SER A 85 -4.97 7.06 -3.93
C SER A 85 -3.81 7.86 -4.48
N PRO A 86 -3.04 7.29 -5.44
CA PRO A 86 -1.97 8.03 -6.10
C PRO A 86 -2.54 8.82 -7.27
N ASP A 87 -2.32 10.16 -7.28
CA ASP A 87 -2.80 11.00 -8.38
C ASP A 87 -2.14 10.66 -9.71
N ARG A 88 -0.94 10.10 -9.65
CA ARG A 88 -0.22 9.67 -10.86
C ARG A 88 -0.96 8.55 -11.58
N LYS A 89 -1.73 7.74 -10.85
CA LYS A 89 -2.47 6.61 -11.39
C LYS A 89 -3.89 6.62 -10.83
N PRO A 90 -4.73 7.56 -11.31
CA PRO A 90 -6.05 7.77 -10.70
C PRO A 90 -7.03 6.62 -10.88
N ASP A 91 -6.77 5.71 -11.82
CA ASP A 91 -7.61 4.52 -12.02
C ASP A 91 -7.20 3.33 -11.16
N LEU A 92 -6.18 3.51 -10.31
CA LEU A 92 -5.74 2.48 -9.37
C LEU A 92 -5.93 2.94 -7.92
N VAL A 93 -6.12 1.97 -7.05
CA VAL A 93 -6.06 2.15 -5.60
C VAL A 93 -4.93 1.29 -5.08
N ALA A 94 -4.08 1.86 -4.25
CA ALA A 94 -3.01 1.12 -3.60
C ALA A 94 -3.51 0.65 -2.23
N VAL A 95 -3.25 -0.60 -1.90
CA VAL A 95 -3.60 -1.18 -0.60
C VAL A 95 -2.31 -1.64 0.04
N ALA A 96 -2.13 -1.33 1.33
CA ALA A 96 -0.98 -1.81 2.09
C ALA A 96 -1.01 -3.34 2.10
N MET A 97 0.02 -3.98 1.56
CA MET A 97 0.01 -5.43 1.41
C MET A 97 -0.13 -6.12 2.76
N GLY A 98 0.56 -5.61 3.79
CA GLY A 98 0.48 -6.21 5.12
C GLY A 98 -0.91 -6.15 5.74
N ALA A 99 -1.76 -5.22 5.30
CA ALA A 99 -3.11 -5.08 5.83
C ALA A 99 -4.03 -6.24 5.45
N PHE A 100 -3.64 -7.06 4.48
CA PHE A 100 -4.38 -8.29 4.16
C PHE A 100 -4.18 -9.38 5.22
N GLY A 101 -3.12 -9.26 6.04
CA GLY A 101 -2.84 -10.25 7.07
C GLY A 101 -2.62 -11.64 6.52
N ASP A 102 -2.07 -11.76 5.32
CA ASP A 102 -1.90 -13.03 4.61
C ASP A 102 -0.44 -13.21 4.22
N PRO A 103 0.31 -14.05 4.96
CA PRO A 103 1.72 -14.29 4.63
C PRO A 103 1.95 -14.95 3.26
N ALA A 104 0.90 -15.52 2.67
CA ALA A 104 0.97 -16.14 1.34
C ALA A 104 0.59 -15.20 0.21
N PHE A 105 0.39 -13.90 0.51
CA PHE A 105 0.11 -12.91 -0.53
C PHE A 105 1.23 -12.89 -1.57
N SER A 106 0.88 -12.57 -2.82
CA SER A 106 1.84 -12.57 -3.93
C SER A 106 3.04 -11.68 -3.63
N ALA A 107 4.23 -12.16 -3.96
CA ALA A 107 5.46 -11.41 -3.75
C ALA A 107 5.49 -10.15 -4.63
N PRO A 108 6.26 -9.11 -4.23
CA PRO A 108 6.45 -7.95 -5.10
C PRO A 108 7.04 -8.34 -6.45
N THR A 109 6.54 -7.69 -7.51
CA THR A 109 7.03 -7.89 -8.86
C THR A 109 7.99 -6.78 -9.28
N GLN A 110 8.14 -5.74 -8.47
CA GLN A 110 9.10 -4.66 -8.71
C GLN A 110 9.48 -4.00 -7.40
N ALA A 111 10.61 -3.29 -7.43
CA ALA A 111 11.05 -2.44 -6.34
C ALA A 111 11.41 -1.07 -6.92
N VAL A 112 11.04 0.00 -6.20
CA VAL A 112 11.28 1.38 -6.65
C VAL A 112 12.02 2.16 -5.56
N PHE A 113 12.66 3.25 -5.98
CA PHE A 113 13.49 4.10 -5.10
C PHE A 113 14.53 3.29 -4.36
N THR A 114 15.18 2.36 -5.09
CA THR A 114 16.16 1.43 -4.52
C THR A 114 17.44 2.11 -4.04
N GLU A 115 17.68 3.35 -4.44
CA GLU A 115 18.84 4.13 -3.95
C GLU A 115 18.77 4.37 -2.44
N HIS A 116 17.58 4.25 -1.84
CA HIS A 116 17.39 4.41 -0.39
C HIS A 116 17.25 3.07 0.34
N ARG A 117 17.44 1.97 -0.36
CA ARG A 117 17.32 0.63 0.24
C ARG A 117 18.38 0.43 1.31
N HIS A 118 17.97 -0.07 2.47
CA HIS A 118 18.92 -0.46 3.49
C HIS A 118 19.74 -1.66 2.99
N LYS A 119 21.05 -1.64 3.23
CA LYS A 119 21.98 -2.59 2.62
C LYS A 119 21.66 -4.04 2.93
N TRP A 120 21.11 -4.29 4.12
CA TRP A 120 20.81 -5.67 4.56
C TRP A 120 19.47 -6.19 4.03
N VAL A 121 18.64 -5.32 3.44
CA VAL A 121 17.34 -5.73 2.94
C VAL A 121 17.50 -6.43 1.61
N ARG A 122 16.92 -7.63 1.51
CA ARG A 122 16.86 -8.41 0.28
C ARG A 122 15.42 -8.48 -0.16
N SER A 123 15.11 -8.01 -1.35
CA SER A 123 13.78 -8.11 -1.90
C SER A 123 13.82 -8.93 -3.17
N GLY A 124 12.93 -9.86 -3.30
CA GLY A 124 12.78 -10.58 -4.53
C GLY A 124 12.35 -9.64 -5.62
N PRO A 125 12.25 -9.77 -6.72
CA PRO A 125 12.96 -9.77 -7.97
C PRO A 125 13.99 -8.66 -8.08
N ALA A 126 14.03 -7.75 -7.20
CA ALA A 126 15.00 -6.64 -7.26
C ALA A 126 16.17 -6.81 -6.29
N GLY A 127 16.18 -7.89 -5.57
CA GLY A 127 17.24 -8.45 -4.76
C GLY A 127 17.98 -7.63 -3.79
#